data_927149a6e6c5f139225c534e90aec314
#
_entry.id   927149a6e6c5f139225c534e90aec314
#
_cell.length_a   1.000
_cell.length_b   1.000
_cell.length_c   1.000
_cell.angle_alpha   90.00
_cell.angle_beta   90.00
_cell.angle_gamma   90.00
#
_symmetry.space_group_name_H-M   'P 1'
#
loop_
_entity.id
_entity.type
_entity.pdbx_description
1 polymer ?
#
loop_
_entity_poly.entity_id
_entity_poly.type
_entity_poly.pdbx_seq_one_letter_code
_entity_poly.pdbx_strand_id
1 'polypeptide(L)'
;MQLAYPQNDTRAETLRYLGAGGWQPDAASQVLLQKAEDALRTAATPRGVWKQLPLTALPLQNAGNDIARHLRGCDAMVLMAVTLGSGADTLMRRLELTDIALAAVVDAMASAVMEELCNACLLYTSPSPTRQEAI
;
A
#
# COMPACT_ATOMS: atom_id res chain seq x y z
N MET A 1 1.66 -13.38 -7.73
CA MET A 1 0.43 -12.97 -8.46
C MET A 1 0.58 -11.52 -8.88
N GLN A 2 0.33 -11.23 -10.13
CA GLN A 2 0.29 -9.86 -10.62
C GLN A 2 -1.01 -9.19 -10.15
N LEU A 3 -0.89 -7.96 -9.65
CA LEU A 3 -2.03 -7.18 -9.22
C LEU A 3 -2.28 -6.02 -10.21
N ALA A 4 -3.53 -5.65 -10.39
CA ALA A 4 -3.86 -4.46 -11.16
C ALA A 4 -3.50 -3.20 -10.36
N TYR A 5 -3.01 -2.16 -11.03
CA TYR A 5 -2.86 -0.85 -10.41
C TYR A 5 -4.25 -0.34 -10.00
N PRO A 6 -4.40 0.20 -8.78
CA PRO A 6 -5.72 0.64 -8.30
C PRO A 6 -6.36 1.68 -9.21
N GLN A 7 -7.66 1.55 -9.41
CA GLN A 7 -8.46 2.50 -10.19
C GLN A 7 -9.09 3.58 -9.31
N ASN A 8 -9.08 3.39 -7.99
CA ASN A 8 -9.61 4.36 -7.05
C ASN A 8 -8.78 5.63 -7.02
N ASP A 9 -9.44 6.76 -6.75
CA ASP A 9 -8.75 8.03 -6.53
C ASP A 9 -8.02 7.99 -5.19
N THR A 10 -6.70 8.07 -5.23
CA THR A 10 -5.84 8.04 -4.04
C THR A 10 -5.38 9.43 -3.59
N ARG A 11 -5.88 10.51 -4.19
CA ARG A 11 -5.40 11.88 -3.92
C ARG A 11 -5.65 12.32 -2.49
N ALA A 12 -6.81 12.01 -1.93
CA ALA A 12 -7.13 12.34 -0.54
C ALA A 12 -6.16 11.66 0.44
N GLU A 13 -5.88 10.38 0.24
CA GLU A 13 -4.92 9.64 1.04
C GLU A 13 -3.49 10.14 0.84
N THR A 14 -3.12 10.47 -0.40
CA THR A 14 -1.82 11.08 -0.71
C THR A 14 -1.61 12.37 0.08
N LEU A 15 -2.62 13.24 0.10
CA LEU A 15 -2.58 14.49 0.89
C LEU A 15 -2.48 14.20 2.38
N ARG A 16 -3.16 13.20 2.88
CA ARG A 16 -3.06 12.78 4.27
C ARG A 16 -1.63 12.35 4.63
N TYR A 17 -0.97 11.54 3.79
CA TYR A 17 0.42 11.14 3.99
C TYR A 17 1.40 12.33 3.92
N LEU A 18 1.06 13.38 3.17
CA LEU A 18 1.83 14.62 3.12
C LEU A 18 1.57 15.56 4.31
N GLY A 19 0.67 15.18 5.22
CA GLY A 19 0.28 16.03 6.35
C GLY A 19 -0.71 17.14 5.99
N ALA A 20 -1.34 17.06 4.81
CA ALA A 20 -2.26 18.05 4.28
C ALA A 20 -3.69 17.52 4.14
N GLY A 21 -4.08 16.58 4.99
CA GLY A 21 -5.43 16.02 4.98
C GLY A 21 -6.50 17.08 5.13
N GLY A 22 -7.54 17.01 4.29
CA GLY A 22 -8.63 17.99 4.25
C GLY A 22 -8.32 19.29 3.53
N TRP A 23 -7.07 19.50 3.10
CA TRP A 23 -6.69 20.68 2.32
C TRP A 23 -7.18 20.57 0.87
N GLN A 24 -7.62 21.70 0.33
CA GLN A 24 -8.01 21.79 -1.08
C GLN A 24 -6.81 22.24 -1.89
N PRO A 25 -6.22 21.39 -2.75
CA PRO A 25 -5.05 21.75 -3.52
C PRO A 25 -5.38 22.83 -4.57
N ASP A 26 -4.47 23.79 -4.74
CA ASP A 26 -4.54 24.76 -5.81
C ASP A 26 -4.22 24.14 -7.17
N ALA A 27 -4.32 24.93 -8.25
CA ALA A 27 -4.08 24.45 -9.60
C ALA A 27 -2.68 23.86 -9.79
N ALA A 28 -1.65 24.49 -9.21
CA ALA A 28 -0.28 24.01 -9.30
C ALA A 28 -0.08 22.67 -8.57
N SER A 29 -0.68 22.53 -7.40
CA SER A 29 -0.64 21.27 -6.63
C SER A 29 -1.41 20.16 -7.32
N GLN A 30 -2.52 20.47 -7.97
CA GLN A 30 -3.26 19.47 -8.77
C GLN A 30 -2.45 18.96 -9.95
N VAL A 31 -1.70 19.85 -10.64
CA VAL A 31 -0.77 19.44 -11.70
C VAL A 31 0.32 18.52 -11.16
N LEU A 32 0.85 18.83 -9.98
CA LEU A 32 1.88 18.00 -9.34
C LEU A 32 1.32 16.61 -8.96
N LEU A 33 0.13 16.57 -8.41
CA LEU A 33 -0.56 15.30 -8.10
C LEU A 33 -0.80 14.45 -9.36
N GLN A 34 -1.21 15.09 -10.46
CA GLN A 34 -1.42 14.38 -11.73
C GLN A 34 -0.10 13.84 -12.31
N LYS A 35 0.98 14.61 -12.25
CA LYS A 35 2.30 14.15 -12.67
C LYS A 35 2.77 12.96 -11.85
N ALA A 36 2.55 13.00 -10.55
CA ALA A 36 2.90 11.91 -9.64
C ALA A 36 2.13 10.64 -9.99
N GLU A 37 0.83 10.76 -10.22
CA GLU A 37 -0.02 9.64 -10.61
C GLU A 37 0.43 9.01 -11.92
N ASP A 38 0.66 9.82 -12.95
CA ASP A 38 1.09 9.33 -14.26
C ASP A 38 2.46 8.64 -14.19
N ALA A 39 3.41 9.23 -13.47
CA ALA A 39 4.74 8.68 -13.31
C ALA A 39 4.73 7.35 -12.54
N LEU A 40 3.99 7.29 -11.43
CA LEU A 40 3.92 6.09 -10.61
C LEU A 40 3.19 4.96 -11.32
N ARG A 41 2.07 5.27 -11.97
CA ARG A 41 1.29 4.30 -12.75
C ARG A 41 2.12 3.68 -13.87
N THR A 42 2.95 4.47 -14.55
CA THR A 42 3.82 4.00 -15.62
C THR A 42 4.96 3.12 -15.08
N ALA A 43 5.54 3.48 -13.95
CA ALA A 43 6.70 2.80 -13.38
C ALA A 43 6.36 1.55 -12.58
N ALA A 44 5.17 1.49 -11.98
CA ALA A 44 4.79 0.42 -11.08
C ALA A 44 4.41 -0.87 -11.83
N THR A 45 4.83 -1.99 -11.26
CA THR A 45 4.39 -3.34 -11.65
C THR A 45 3.94 -4.08 -10.40
N PRO A 46 2.70 -3.84 -9.94
CA PRO A 46 2.23 -4.37 -8.67
C PRO A 46 2.19 -5.90 -8.65
N ARG A 47 2.68 -6.47 -7.57
CA ARG A 47 2.66 -7.91 -7.33
C ARG A 47 2.36 -8.21 -5.88
N GLY A 48 1.68 -9.34 -5.64
CA GLY A 48 1.40 -9.81 -4.30
C GLY A 48 1.59 -11.32 -4.22
N VAL A 49 2.01 -11.78 -3.06
CA VAL A 49 2.03 -13.20 -2.69
C VAL A 49 1.44 -13.36 -1.30
N TRP A 50 0.82 -14.49 -1.05
CA TRP A 50 0.30 -14.79 0.27
C TRP A 50 0.34 -16.29 0.54
N LYS A 51 0.39 -16.65 1.82
CA LYS A 51 0.38 -18.03 2.25
C LYS A 51 -0.37 -18.16 3.58
N GLN A 52 -1.25 -19.13 3.66
CA GLN A 52 -1.87 -19.51 4.92
C GLN A 52 -0.93 -20.43 5.69
N LEU A 53 -0.73 -20.16 6.96
CA LEU A 53 0.17 -20.89 7.83
C LEU A 53 -0.54 -21.22 9.15
N PRO A 54 -0.22 -22.37 9.80
CA PRO A 54 -0.62 -22.59 11.18
C PRO A 54 0.10 -21.58 12.08
N LEU A 55 -0.51 -21.26 13.24
CA LEU A 55 0.09 -20.29 14.18
C LEU A 55 1.45 -20.76 14.71
N THR A 56 1.71 -22.07 14.70
CA THR A 56 2.97 -22.65 15.16
C THR A 56 4.12 -22.52 14.16
N ALA A 57 3.86 -22.08 12.92
CA ALA A 57 4.87 -22.00 11.86
C ALA A 57 5.92 -20.92 12.08
N LEU A 58 5.62 -19.91 12.90
CA LEU A 58 6.52 -18.78 13.19
C LEU A 58 6.75 -18.66 14.70
N PRO A 59 7.95 -18.20 15.15
CA PRO A 59 8.26 -18.01 16.57
C PRO A 59 7.60 -16.72 17.09
N LEU A 60 6.29 -16.74 17.29
CA LEU A 60 5.51 -15.56 17.68
C LEU A 60 5.63 -15.19 19.15
N GLN A 61 6.29 -16.00 19.99
CA GLN A 61 6.41 -15.78 21.43
C GLN A 61 7.04 -14.43 21.77
N ASN A 62 7.95 -13.94 20.94
CA ASN A 62 8.69 -12.68 21.14
C ASN A 62 8.25 -11.58 20.15
N ALA A 63 7.14 -11.77 19.44
CA ALA A 63 6.67 -10.82 18.44
C ALA A 63 5.92 -9.60 19.02
N GLY A 64 5.69 -9.59 20.34
CA GLY A 64 5.01 -8.50 21.03
C GLY A 64 3.54 -8.74 21.31
N ASN A 65 2.98 -7.87 22.17
CA ASN A 65 1.60 -8.02 22.65
C ASN A 65 0.56 -7.73 21.58
N ASP A 66 0.86 -6.87 20.61
CA ASP A 66 -0.07 -6.50 19.55
C ASP A 66 -0.32 -7.68 18.62
N ILE A 67 0.72 -8.42 18.24
CA ILE A 67 0.59 -9.64 17.44
C ILE A 67 -0.19 -10.70 18.20
N ALA A 68 0.12 -10.91 19.49
CA ALA A 68 -0.58 -11.88 20.33
C ALA A 68 -2.08 -11.55 20.43
N ARG A 69 -2.42 -10.27 20.58
CA ARG A 69 -3.80 -9.79 20.64
C ARG A 69 -4.51 -9.97 19.31
N HIS A 70 -3.85 -9.64 18.20
CA HIS A 70 -4.39 -9.77 16.85
C HIS A 70 -4.71 -11.23 16.50
N LEU A 71 -3.87 -12.16 16.91
CA LEU A 71 -4.02 -13.58 16.62
C LEU A 71 -4.85 -14.36 17.65
N ARG A 72 -5.33 -13.69 18.69
CA ARG A 72 -6.14 -14.35 19.74
C ARG A 72 -7.42 -14.96 19.15
N GLY A 73 -7.64 -16.24 19.42
CA GLY A 73 -8.80 -16.98 18.92
C GLY A 73 -8.73 -17.38 17.46
N CYS A 74 -7.58 -17.20 16.81
CA CYS A 74 -7.35 -17.63 15.43
C CYS A 74 -6.77 -19.06 15.41
N ASP A 75 -7.18 -19.84 14.42
CA ASP A 75 -6.63 -21.20 14.18
C ASP A 75 -5.44 -21.17 13.23
N ALA A 76 -5.41 -20.17 12.34
CA ALA A 76 -4.38 -20.00 11.33
C ALA A 76 -4.14 -18.51 11.08
N MET A 77 -3.05 -18.20 10.39
CA MET A 77 -2.74 -16.85 9.93
C MET A 77 -2.47 -16.84 8.44
N VAL A 78 -2.66 -15.69 7.83
CA VAL A 78 -2.23 -15.43 6.45
C VAL A 78 -1.07 -14.44 6.49
N LEU A 79 0.04 -14.84 5.91
CA LEU A 79 1.18 -13.97 5.68
C LEU A 79 1.10 -13.50 4.23
N MET A 80 1.19 -12.18 4.01
CA MET A 80 1.20 -11.63 2.66
C MET A 80 2.33 -10.63 2.49
N ALA A 81 2.80 -10.49 1.24
CA ALA A 81 3.74 -9.47 0.83
C ALA A 81 3.26 -8.85 -0.48
N VAL A 82 3.31 -7.53 -0.55
CA VAL A 82 2.89 -6.75 -1.70
C VAL A 82 4.01 -5.79 -2.08
N THR A 83 4.21 -5.57 -3.37
CA THR A 83 5.22 -4.64 -3.89
C THR A 83 4.69 -3.86 -5.08
N LEU A 84 5.20 -2.65 -5.28
CA LEU A 84 5.01 -1.86 -6.50
C LEU A 84 6.02 -2.22 -7.59
N GLY A 85 7.02 -3.04 -7.25
CA GLY A 85 8.07 -3.45 -8.18
C GLY A 85 9.26 -2.49 -8.22
N SER A 86 10.37 -2.96 -8.77
CA SER A 86 11.63 -2.21 -8.83
C SER A 86 11.57 -0.93 -9.66
N GLY A 87 10.63 -0.84 -10.60
CA GLY A 87 10.43 0.37 -11.39
C GLY A 87 10.02 1.57 -10.55
N ALA A 88 9.18 1.35 -9.54
CA ALA A 88 8.79 2.39 -8.58
C ALA A 88 10.00 2.87 -7.77
N ASP A 89 10.85 1.96 -7.28
CA ASP A 89 12.07 2.32 -6.54
C ASP A 89 13.04 3.13 -7.41
N THR A 90 13.20 2.76 -8.67
CA THR A 90 14.05 3.47 -9.63
C THR A 90 13.51 4.87 -9.90
N LEU A 91 12.19 5.01 -10.07
CA LEU A 91 11.54 6.32 -10.22
C LEU A 91 11.82 7.21 -9.00
N MET A 92 11.65 6.70 -7.80
CA MET A 92 11.88 7.43 -6.56
C MET A 92 13.30 7.96 -6.47
N ARG A 93 14.30 7.10 -6.67
CA ARG A 93 15.72 7.49 -6.64
C ARG A 93 16.05 8.57 -7.66
N ARG A 94 15.52 8.45 -8.86
CA ARG A 94 15.72 9.46 -9.91
C ARG A 94 15.11 10.81 -9.52
N LEU A 95 13.89 10.81 -8.99
CA LEU A 95 13.20 12.03 -8.60
C LEU A 95 13.86 12.72 -7.40
N GLU A 96 14.41 11.97 -6.46
CA GLU A 96 15.18 12.53 -5.33
C GLU A 96 16.36 13.40 -5.80
N LEU A 97 16.92 13.09 -6.96
CA LEU A 97 18.04 13.82 -7.54
C LEU A 97 17.62 14.94 -8.49
N THR A 98 16.42 14.89 -9.07
CA THR A 98 16.01 15.77 -10.16
C THR A 98 14.82 16.69 -9.82
N ASP A 99 13.91 16.25 -8.96
CA ASP A 99 12.69 16.99 -8.59
C ASP A 99 12.20 16.52 -7.22
N ILE A 100 12.72 17.12 -6.17
CA ILE A 100 12.43 16.71 -4.80
C ILE A 100 10.95 16.90 -4.41
N ALA A 101 10.29 17.93 -4.97
CA ALA A 101 8.88 18.17 -4.71
C ALA A 101 8.02 17.06 -5.30
N LEU A 102 8.29 16.65 -6.52
CA LEU A 102 7.61 15.53 -7.15
C LEU A 102 7.95 14.21 -6.44
N ALA A 103 9.20 14.02 -6.00
CA ALA A 103 9.61 12.86 -5.23
C ALA A 103 8.77 12.69 -3.96
N ALA A 104 8.57 13.75 -3.21
CA ALA A 104 7.75 13.73 -1.98
C ALA A 104 6.31 13.31 -2.26
N VAL A 105 5.71 13.84 -3.33
CA VAL A 105 4.33 13.50 -3.72
C VAL A 105 4.23 12.06 -4.21
N VAL A 106 5.18 11.59 -4.99
CA VAL A 106 5.23 10.20 -5.47
C VAL A 106 5.40 9.23 -4.29
N ASP A 107 6.23 9.55 -3.32
CA ASP A 107 6.41 8.73 -2.11
C ASP A 107 5.09 8.60 -1.32
N ALA A 108 4.43 9.70 -1.07
CA ALA A 108 3.14 9.71 -0.38
C ALA A 108 2.07 8.94 -1.17
N MET A 109 2.03 9.12 -2.49
CA MET A 109 1.09 8.42 -3.36
C MET A 109 1.39 6.92 -3.43
N ALA A 110 2.65 6.54 -3.46
CA ALA A 110 3.06 5.13 -3.42
C ALA A 110 2.55 4.45 -2.14
N SER A 111 2.59 5.13 -1.00
CA SER A 111 2.03 4.63 0.26
C SER A 111 0.52 4.44 0.18
N ALA A 112 -0.20 5.39 -0.40
CA ALA A 112 -1.65 5.30 -0.59
C ALA A 112 -2.02 4.15 -1.55
N VAL A 113 -1.30 4.01 -2.65
CA VAL A 113 -1.49 2.92 -3.61
C VAL A 113 -1.17 1.57 -2.98
N MET A 114 -0.12 1.50 -2.17
CA MET A 114 0.24 0.26 -1.46
C MET A 114 -0.88 -0.20 -0.52
N GLU A 115 -1.51 0.72 0.19
CA GLU A 115 -2.67 0.41 1.04
C GLU A 115 -3.83 -0.20 0.24
N GLU A 116 -4.15 0.39 -0.92
CA GLU A 116 -5.18 -0.16 -1.81
C GLU A 116 -4.81 -1.55 -2.33
N LEU A 117 -3.55 -1.77 -2.68
CA LEU A 117 -3.08 -3.09 -3.11
C LEU A 117 -3.15 -4.13 -2.00
N CYS A 118 -2.82 -3.75 -0.77
CA CYS A 118 -2.96 -4.64 0.38
C CYS A 118 -4.42 -5.01 0.62
N ASN A 119 -5.34 -4.05 0.53
CA ASN A 119 -6.77 -4.29 0.65
C ASN A 119 -7.27 -5.24 -0.45
N ALA A 120 -6.85 -5.04 -1.69
CA ALA A 120 -7.16 -5.93 -2.80
C ALA A 120 -6.64 -7.35 -2.55
N CYS A 121 -5.41 -7.48 -2.03
CA CYS A 121 -4.81 -8.77 -1.70
C CYS A 121 -5.60 -9.48 -0.59
N LEU A 122 -6.10 -8.75 0.41
CA LEU A 122 -6.94 -9.30 1.49
C LEU A 122 -8.24 -9.91 0.95
N LEU A 123 -8.81 -9.40 -0.13
CA LEU A 123 -9.99 -9.99 -0.76
C LEU A 123 -9.74 -11.42 -1.26
N TYR A 124 -8.54 -11.72 -1.71
CA TYR A 124 -8.17 -13.07 -2.14
C TYR A 124 -7.89 -14.01 -0.98
N THR A 125 -7.53 -13.45 0.20
CA THR A 125 -7.16 -14.23 1.37
C THR A 125 -8.32 -14.48 2.34
N SER A 126 -9.41 -13.71 2.23
CA SER A 126 -10.59 -13.83 3.10
C SER A 126 -11.49 -14.98 2.65
N PRO A 127 -11.77 -15.95 3.53
CA PRO A 127 -12.59 -17.11 3.17
C PRO A 127 -14.08 -16.82 3.10
N SER A 128 -14.58 -15.67 3.58
CA SER A 128 -16.00 -15.30 3.53
C SER A 128 -16.22 -13.80 3.47
N PRO A 129 -17.34 -13.34 2.84
CA PRO A 129 -17.70 -11.91 2.80
C PRO A 129 -17.89 -11.28 4.19
N THR A 130 -18.41 -12.03 5.14
CA THR A 130 -18.65 -11.58 6.51
C THR A 130 -17.36 -11.20 7.25
N ARG A 131 -16.25 -11.81 6.88
CA ARG A 131 -14.94 -11.51 7.45
C ARG A 131 -14.33 -10.24 6.86
N GLN A 132 -14.72 -9.88 5.64
CA GLN A 132 -14.28 -8.64 4.99
C GLN A 132 -14.90 -7.40 5.64
N GLU A 133 -16.13 -7.51 6.12
CA GLU A 133 -16.82 -6.43 6.82
C GLU A 133 -16.25 -6.18 8.23
N ALA A 134 -15.55 -7.14 8.82
CA ALA A 134 -14.97 -7.05 10.15
C ALA A 134 -13.55 -6.43 10.16
N ILE A 135 -12.97 -6.22 9.01
CA ILE A 135 -11.67 -5.59 8.84
C ILE A 135 -11.84 -4.11 8.51
#